data_bd3cd4e07dc4d287acfdf4b1c82142f7
#
_entry.id   bd3cd4e07dc4d287acfdf4b1c82142f7
#
_cell.length_a   1.000
_cell.length_b   1.000
_cell.length_c   1.000
_cell.angle_alpha   90.00
_cell.angle_beta   90.00
_cell.angle_gamma   90.00
#
_symmetry.space_group_name_H-M   'P 1'
#
loop_
_entity.id
_entity.type
_entity.pdbx_description
1 polymer ?
#
loop_
_entity_poly.entity_id
_entity_poly.type
_entity_poly.pdbx_seq_one_letter_code
_entity_poly.pdbx_strand_id
1 'polypeptide(L)'
;MSRRSLISALLVMALGTTLLHAQDFRFPEATYQEGSLKYVNVVPVMTLKGTPEQMGEQSAKLIAEPSKKLLGFPEELISNLATPVGFKLLKPQLYKTSAKLYENFPSNNKAEAEAILKNSNLDRDTFLFCNTVFDQKHLLMSLFGCSAVIVDKDRSSTGQTIFARNMDYMGLGYLQQYTLITIYQQPGKKAFASIGFPGTIGVISGINDAGLSIASLETTGSPKEAGPPFDPEGIPFLLNYRRILEECSTVEEAYQMLSSVKRTTCQHLMVCDKNGGAVLEYTPTKVIKRTGDHGTCRCTNHFISNELKLPVPKNIFTTIDRMAGLDECCAGTHPIGVGEVKTYLNKVHQKEMTLQSMIFEPSTLRLHLAVGTGKEPSSAQEYRVLDLGPMLK
;
A
#
# COMPACT_ATOMS: atom_id res chain seq x y z
N MET A 1 26.81 -63.12 -41.75
CA MET A 1 25.43 -62.73 -41.96
C MET A 1 25.07 -61.65 -40.93
N SER A 2 24.80 -60.49 -41.43
CA SER A 2 24.61 -59.19 -40.74
C SER A 2 23.31 -59.14 -40.00
N ARG A 3 23.34 -58.41 -38.89
CA ARG A 3 22.16 -57.64 -38.43
C ARG A 3 22.62 -56.26 -38.05
N ARG A 4 22.28 -55.30 -38.89
CA ARG A 4 22.31 -53.87 -38.62
C ARG A 4 21.16 -53.55 -37.70
N SER A 5 21.44 -52.99 -36.52
CA SER A 5 20.44 -52.39 -35.71
C SER A 5 20.59 -50.87 -35.85
N LEU A 6 19.57 -50.24 -36.41
CA LEU A 6 19.36 -48.79 -36.40
C LEU A 6 19.02 -48.36 -34.96
N ILE A 7 19.86 -47.53 -34.38
CA ILE A 7 19.51 -46.75 -33.19
C ILE A 7 19.05 -45.39 -33.70
N SER A 8 17.72 -45.17 -33.72
CA SER A 8 17.13 -43.86 -33.92
C SER A 8 17.36 -43.04 -32.66
N ALA A 9 18.19 -42.03 -32.78
CA ALA A 9 18.32 -41.02 -31.74
C ALA A 9 17.05 -40.16 -31.72
N LEU A 10 16.18 -40.36 -30.74
CA LEU A 10 15.13 -39.42 -30.38
C LEU A 10 15.78 -38.22 -29.64
N LEU A 11 15.94 -37.12 -30.35
CA LEU A 11 16.25 -35.82 -29.77
C LEU A 11 15.00 -35.34 -29.04
N VAL A 12 14.92 -35.62 -27.76
CA VAL A 12 13.91 -34.97 -26.88
C VAL A 12 14.39 -33.53 -26.66
N MET A 13 13.89 -32.60 -27.45
CA MET A 13 13.91 -31.19 -27.09
C MET A 13 13.09 -31.05 -25.81
N ALA A 14 13.76 -31.00 -24.67
CA ALA A 14 13.19 -30.47 -23.46
C ALA A 14 12.99 -28.98 -23.68
N LEU A 15 11.81 -28.60 -24.20
CA LEU A 15 11.26 -27.26 -24.02
C LEU A 15 11.11 -27.08 -22.50
N GLY A 16 12.12 -26.44 -21.93
CA GLY A 16 12.04 -25.90 -20.57
C GLY A 16 10.93 -24.85 -20.55
N THR A 17 9.71 -25.30 -20.38
CA THR A 17 8.66 -24.41 -19.85
C THR A 17 9.13 -24.07 -18.43
N THR A 18 9.75 -22.91 -18.27
CA THR A 18 9.77 -22.23 -17.00
C THR A 18 8.31 -22.13 -16.59
N LEU A 19 7.87 -23.01 -15.71
CA LEU A 19 6.65 -22.85 -14.94
C LEU A 19 6.86 -21.55 -14.17
N LEU A 20 6.43 -20.43 -14.79
CA LEU A 20 6.17 -19.21 -14.07
C LEU A 20 5.29 -19.65 -12.90
N HIS A 21 5.82 -19.58 -11.68
CA HIS A 21 5.02 -19.82 -10.50
C HIS A 21 3.96 -18.75 -10.52
N ALA A 22 2.77 -19.10 -11.04
CA ALA A 22 1.61 -18.23 -10.98
C ALA A 22 1.39 -17.94 -9.50
N GLN A 23 1.44 -16.69 -9.12
CA GLN A 23 1.13 -16.25 -7.79
C GLN A 23 -0.29 -16.74 -7.47
N ASP A 24 -0.46 -17.50 -6.39
CA ASP A 24 -1.74 -18.13 -6.04
C ASP A 24 -2.67 -17.09 -5.39
N PHE A 25 -3.13 -16.14 -6.20
CA PHE A 25 -4.12 -15.15 -5.76
C PHE A 25 -5.47 -15.82 -5.48
N ARG A 26 -6.17 -15.32 -4.45
CA ARG A 26 -7.39 -15.92 -3.89
C ARG A 26 -8.67 -15.26 -4.40
N PHE A 27 -8.73 -14.91 -5.69
CA PHE A 27 -9.88 -14.20 -6.26
C PHE A 27 -10.45 -14.93 -7.49
N PRO A 28 -11.73 -15.35 -7.44
CA PRO A 28 -12.43 -15.78 -8.66
C PRO A 28 -12.79 -14.55 -9.50
N GLU A 29 -12.64 -14.64 -10.83
CA GLU A 29 -13.16 -13.60 -11.72
C GLU A 29 -14.69 -13.52 -11.63
N ALA A 30 -15.21 -12.30 -11.58
CA ALA A 30 -16.63 -12.04 -11.45
C ALA A 30 -17.01 -10.66 -12.01
N THR A 31 -18.31 -10.47 -12.28
CA THR A 31 -18.91 -9.17 -12.63
C THR A 31 -20.20 -8.98 -11.84
N TYR A 32 -20.45 -7.75 -11.41
CA TYR A 32 -21.72 -7.38 -10.79
C TYR A 32 -22.05 -5.93 -11.08
N GLN A 33 -23.19 -5.67 -11.73
CA GLN A 33 -23.57 -4.34 -12.24
C GLN A 33 -22.44 -3.77 -13.13
N GLU A 34 -21.96 -2.55 -12.84
CA GLU A 34 -20.81 -1.95 -13.54
C GLU A 34 -19.44 -2.38 -12.93
N GLY A 35 -19.46 -3.11 -11.81
CA GLY A 35 -18.26 -3.62 -11.15
C GLY A 35 -17.74 -4.91 -11.78
N SER A 36 -16.43 -5.12 -11.69
CA SER A 36 -15.78 -6.35 -12.18
C SER A 36 -14.55 -6.69 -11.36
N LEU A 37 -14.22 -7.97 -11.27
CA LEU A 37 -12.96 -8.52 -10.80
C LEU A 37 -12.36 -9.38 -11.90
N LYS A 38 -11.21 -8.98 -12.42
CA LYS A 38 -10.52 -9.64 -13.53
C LYS A 38 -9.03 -9.67 -13.29
N TYR A 39 -8.32 -10.56 -13.98
CA TYR A 39 -6.86 -10.56 -13.98
C TYR A 39 -6.31 -9.76 -15.14
N VAL A 40 -5.42 -8.82 -14.85
CA VAL A 40 -4.65 -8.05 -15.84
C VAL A 40 -3.17 -8.36 -15.61
N ASN A 41 -2.52 -8.93 -16.61
CA ASN A 41 -1.13 -9.39 -16.51
C ASN A 41 -0.90 -10.22 -15.22
N VAL A 42 -1.77 -11.20 -14.98
CA VAL A 42 -1.85 -12.11 -13.82
C VAL A 42 -2.08 -11.45 -12.46
N VAL A 43 -2.34 -10.14 -12.41
CA VAL A 43 -2.65 -9.41 -11.17
C VAL A 43 -4.17 -9.24 -11.06
N PRO A 44 -4.78 -9.51 -9.90
CA PRO A 44 -6.21 -9.27 -9.70
C PRO A 44 -6.51 -7.77 -9.65
N VAL A 45 -7.44 -7.33 -10.49
CA VAL A 45 -7.91 -5.95 -10.59
C VAL A 45 -9.42 -5.93 -10.42
N MET A 46 -9.89 -5.28 -9.37
CA MET A 46 -11.29 -5.00 -9.14
C MET A 46 -11.61 -3.58 -9.62
N THR A 47 -12.64 -3.41 -10.42
CA THR A 47 -13.17 -2.09 -10.80
C THR A 47 -14.50 -1.87 -10.09
N LEU A 48 -14.64 -0.74 -9.43
CA LEU A 48 -15.85 -0.27 -8.76
C LEU A 48 -16.27 1.05 -9.38
N LYS A 49 -17.55 1.16 -9.77
CA LYS A 49 -18.04 2.34 -10.50
C LYS A 49 -19.41 2.77 -10.00
N GLY A 50 -19.63 4.08 -9.90
CA GLY A 50 -20.89 4.68 -9.50
C GLY A 50 -20.84 5.44 -8.19
N THR A 51 -21.99 5.56 -7.51
CA THR A 51 -22.06 6.19 -6.19
C THR A 51 -21.34 5.36 -5.12
N PRO A 52 -21.02 5.93 -3.96
CA PRO A 52 -20.43 5.17 -2.85
C PRO A 52 -21.24 3.92 -2.49
N GLU A 53 -22.57 4.02 -2.47
CA GLU A 53 -23.47 2.90 -2.19
C GLU A 53 -23.36 1.80 -3.25
N GLN A 54 -23.33 2.17 -4.54
CA GLN A 54 -23.16 1.24 -5.65
C GLN A 54 -21.81 0.54 -5.61
N MET A 55 -20.74 1.30 -5.35
CA MET A 55 -19.39 0.74 -5.21
C MET A 55 -19.29 -0.21 -4.01
N GLY A 56 -19.91 0.14 -2.88
CA GLY A 56 -19.99 -0.72 -1.71
C GLY A 56 -20.75 -2.02 -1.98
N GLU A 57 -21.89 -1.96 -2.67
CA GLU A 57 -22.63 -3.14 -3.09
C GLU A 57 -21.83 -4.03 -4.05
N GLN A 58 -21.18 -3.44 -5.06
CA GLN A 58 -20.28 -4.15 -5.98
C GLN A 58 -19.15 -4.86 -5.22
N SER A 59 -18.49 -4.16 -4.32
CA SER A 59 -17.42 -4.72 -3.49
C SER A 59 -17.92 -5.92 -2.67
N ALA A 60 -19.09 -5.79 -2.01
CA ALA A 60 -19.70 -6.86 -1.24
C ALA A 60 -19.99 -8.12 -2.10
N LYS A 61 -20.43 -7.95 -3.34
CA LYS A 61 -20.75 -9.08 -4.23
C LYS A 61 -19.53 -9.71 -4.89
N LEU A 62 -18.48 -8.93 -5.16
CA LEU A 62 -17.29 -9.39 -5.86
C LEU A 62 -16.26 -10.07 -4.96
N ILE A 63 -16.10 -9.59 -3.70
CA ILE A 63 -14.98 -9.99 -2.83
C ILE A 63 -15.39 -10.29 -1.36
N ALA A 64 -16.67 -10.62 -1.07
CA ALA A 64 -17.09 -10.88 0.31
C ALA A 64 -16.28 -11.97 1.00
N GLU A 65 -16.05 -13.12 0.36
CA GLU A 65 -15.33 -14.24 0.97
C GLU A 65 -13.83 -13.93 1.21
N PRO A 66 -13.06 -13.40 0.24
CA PRO A 66 -11.70 -12.92 0.53
C PRO A 66 -11.66 -11.84 1.62
N SER A 67 -12.63 -10.92 1.63
CA SER A 67 -12.72 -9.87 2.65
C SER A 67 -12.94 -10.45 4.04
N LYS A 68 -13.84 -11.42 4.19
CA LYS A 68 -14.10 -12.09 5.48
C LYS A 68 -12.84 -12.68 6.11
N LYS A 69 -12.00 -13.34 5.30
CA LYS A 69 -10.71 -13.87 5.78
C LYS A 69 -9.79 -12.74 6.24
N LEU A 70 -9.68 -11.67 5.46
CA LEU A 70 -8.72 -10.60 5.73
C LEU A 70 -9.16 -9.62 6.81
N LEU A 71 -10.46 -9.42 7.02
CA LEU A 71 -10.95 -8.61 8.14
C LEU A 71 -10.55 -9.19 9.49
N GLY A 72 -10.43 -10.51 9.61
CA GLY A 72 -9.92 -11.19 10.80
C GLY A 72 -8.40 -11.17 10.95
N PHE A 73 -7.65 -10.78 9.90
CA PHE A 73 -6.20 -10.82 9.90
C PHE A 73 -5.54 -9.96 11.00
N PRO A 74 -5.97 -8.71 11.29
CA PRO A 74 -5.39 -7.94 12.38
C PRO A 74 -5.53 -8.62 13.76
N GLU A 75 -6.67 -9.25 14.03
CA GLU A 75 -6.87 -10.00 15.27
C GLU A 75 -5.96 -11.24 15.32
N GLU A 76 -5.87 -11.99 14.23
CA GLU A 76 -4.99 -13.16 14.10
C GLU A 76 -3.54 -12.77 14.36
N LEU A 77 -3.07 -11.68 13.73
CA LEU A 77 -1.71 -11.18 13.89
C LEU A 77 -1.42 -10.74 15.33
N ILE A 78 -2.29 -9.93 15.92
CA ILE A 78 -2.10 -9.43 17.29
C ILE A 78 -2.15 -10.59 18.28
N SER A 79 -3.03 -11.55 18.08
CA SER A 79 -3.14 -12.76 18.94
C SER A 79 -1.88 -13.63 18.87
N ASN A 80 -1.20 -13.67 17.73
CA ASN A 80 0.06 -14.40 17.56
C ASN A 80 1.26 -13.68 18.19
N LEU A 81 1.21 -12.36 18.32
CA LEU A 81 2.29 -11.54 18.88
C LEU A 81 2.13 -11.26 20.38
N ALA A 82 0.89 -11.07 20.82
CA ALA A 82 0.55 -10.92 22.22
C ALA A 82 0.23 -12.27 22.85
N THR A 83 0.28 -12.34 24.19
CA THR A 83 -0.35 -13.50 24.84
C THR A 83 -1.85 -13.47 24.55
N PRO A 84 -2.51 -14.62 24.33
CA PRO A 84 -3.96 -14.67 24.08
C PRO A 84 -4.79 -13.94 25.15
N VAL A 85 -4.35 -13.98 26.40
CA VAL A 85 -4.97 -13.24 27.52
C VAL A 85 -4.81 -11.73 27.35
N GLY A 86 -3.63 -11.26 26.97
CA GLY A 86 -3.35 -9.84 26.75
C GLY A 86 -4.21 -9.25 25.65
N PHE A 87 -4.33 -9.93 24.49
CA PHE A 87 -5.20 -9.49 23.41
C PHE A 87 -6.68 -9.49 23.82
N LYS A 88 -7.16 -10.52 24.50
CA LYS A 88 -8.55 -10.57 24.99
C LYS A 88 -8.92 -9.40 25.88
N LEU A 89 -7.98 -8.90 26.68
CA LEU A 89 -8.16 -7.72 27.52
C LEU A 89 -8.17 -6.40 26.70
N LEU A 90 -7.37 -6.30 25.65
CA LEU A 90 -7.28 -5.10 24.80
C LEU A 90 -8.42 -4.99 23.78
N LYS A 91 -8.93 -6.11 23.30
CA LYS A 91 -9.94 -6.17 22.24
C LYS A 91 -11.14 -5.24 22.45
N PRO A 92 -11.80 -5.20 23.65
CA PRO A 92 -12.93 -4.28 23.86
C PRO A 92 -12.57 -2.82 23.69
N GLN A 93 -11.38 -2.41 24.13
CA GLN A 93 -10.92 -1.03 23.95
C GLN A 93 -10.62 -0.71 22.49
N LEU A 94 -9.99 -1.61 21.75
CA LEU A 94 -9.69 -1.45 20.33
C LEU A 94 -10.98 -1.30 19.51
N TYR A 95 -11.99 -2.13 19.78
CA TYR A 95 -13.29 -2.08 19.10
C TYR A 95 -14.08 -0.81 19.44
N LYS A 96 -14.07 -0.40 20.71
CA LYS A 96 -14.68 0.87 21.15
C LYS A 96 -14.02 2.07 20.44
N THR A 97 -12.69 2.06 20.31
CA THR A 97 -11.97 3.11 19.57
C THR A 97 -12.32 3.09 18.09
N SER A 98 -12.44 1.90 17.48
CA SER A 98 -12.86 1.76 16.08
C SER A 98 -14.25 2.34 15.83
N ALA A 99 -15.21 2.07 16.73
CA ALA A 99 -16.55 2.64 16.67
C ALA A 99 -16.52 4.18 16.78
N LYS A 100 -15.66 4.72 17.67
CA LYS A 100 -15.46 6.18 17.78
C LYS A 100 -14.84 6.77 16.52
N LEU A 101 -13.82 6.14 15.95
CA LEU A 101 -13.18 6.59 14.70
C LEU A 101 -14.15 6.55 13.52
N TYR A 102 -15.07 5.59 13.50
CA TYR A 102 -16.11 5.51 12.46
C TYR A 102 -17.02 6.75 12.44
N GLU A 103 -17.27 7.41 13.59
CA GLU A 103 -18.03 8.65 13.63
C GLU A 103 -17.39 9.75 12.75
N ASN A 104 -16.07 9.70 12.54
CA ASN A 104 -15.31 10.67 11.77
C ASN A 104 -15.05 10.23 10.31
N PHE A 105 -15.60 9.11 9.86
CA PHE A 105 -15.48 8.73 8.46
C PHE A 105 -16.15 9.79 7.57
N PRO A 106 -15.54 10.19 6.45
CA PRO A 106 -16.21 11.02 5.46
C PRO A 106 -17.52 10.37 5.00
N SER A 107 -18.53 11.19 4.67
CA SER A 107 -19.88 10.71 4.33
C SER A 107 -19.90 9.65 3.22
N ASN A 108 -19.12 9.86 2.17
CA ASN A 108 -19.00 8.88 1.07
C ASN A 108 -18.44 7.54 1.55
N ASN A 109 -17.43 7.57 2.43
CA ASN A 109 -16.83 6.34 2.97
C ASN A 109 -17.78 5.64 3.96
N LYS A 110 -18.62 6.39 4.70
CA LYS A 110 -19.70 5.80 5.50
C LYS A 110 -20.73 5.12 4.62
N ALA A 111 -21.20 5.79 3.56
CA ALA A 111 -22.18 5.24 2.63
C ALA A 111 -21.68 3.94 1.97
N GLU A 112 -20.42 3.92 1.53
CA GLU A 112 -19.79 2.72 0.97
C GLU A 112 -19.67 1.61 2.02
N ALA A 113 -19.20 1.92 3.24
CA ALA A 113 -19.07 0.95 4.34
C ALA A 113 -20.42 0.31 4.71
N GLU A 114 -21.47 1.13 4.85
CA GLU A 114 -22.83 0.62 5.15
C GLU A 114 -23.38 -0.25 4.01
N ALA A 115 -23.11 0.11 2.75
CA ALA A 115 -23.49 -0.69 1.60
C ALA A 115 -22.75 -2.04 1.56
N ILE A 116 -21.46 -2.06 1.88
CA ILE A 116 -20.68 -3.30 2.02
C ILE A 116 -21.32 -4.19 3.10
N LEU A 117 -21.54 -3.66 4.30
CA LEU A 117 -22.08 -4.40 5.44
C LEU A 117 -23.49 -4.91 5.18
N LYS A 118 -24.34 -4.10 4.55
CA LYS A 118 -25.73 -4.47 4.19
C LYS A 118 -25.80 -5.61 3.17
N ASN A 119 -24.86 -5.65 2.23
CA ASN A 119 -24.90 -6.58 1.08
C ASN A 119 -23.96 -7.78 1.23
N SER A 120 -23.30 -7.91 2.38
CA SER A 120 -22.41 -9.02 2.74
C SER A 120 -22.76 -9.58 4.11
N ASN A 121 -22.18 -10.72 4.47
CA ASN A 121 -22.28 -11.31 5.82
C ASN A 121 -21.04 -10.97 6.68
N LEU A 122 -20.46 -9.78 6.46
CA LEU A 122 -19.30 -9.33 7.23
C LEU A 122 -19.74 -8.80 8.60
N ASP A 123 -18.97 -9.15 9.63
CA ASP A 123 -19.19 -8.63 10.97
C ASP A 123 -18.78 -7.15 11.04
N ARG A 124 -19.69 -6.30 11.52
CA ARG A 124 -19.50 -4.84 11.56
C ARG A 124 -18.29 -4.43 12.39
N ASP A 125 -18.17 -4.98 13.59
CA ASP A 125 -17.12 -4.54 14.51
C ASP A 125 -15.74 -4.96 13.99
N THR A 126 -15.63 -6.15 13.43
CA THR A 126 -14.42 -6.63 12.75
C THR A 126 -14.08 -5.79 11.52
N PHE A 127 -15.09 -5.39 10.73
CA PHE A 127 -14.90 -4.50 9.59
C PHE A 127 -14.36 -3.13 10.01
N LEU A 128 -14.97 -2.51 11.01
CA LEU A 128 -14.53 -1.21 11.53
C LEU A 128 -13.12 -1.31 12.13
N PHE A 129 -12.84 -2.37 12.88
CA PHE A 129 -11.53 -2.59 13.46
C PHE A 129 -10.45 -2.74 12.36
N CYS A 130 -10.66 -3.56 11.35
CA CYS A 130 -9.72 -3.72 10.25
C CYS A 130 -9.42 -2.40 9.53
N ASN A 131 -10.44 -1.55 9.34
CA ASN A 131 -10.29 -0.26 8.66
C ASN A 131 -9.71 0.88 9.53
N THR A 132 -9.51 0.65 10.83
CA THR A 132 -9.02 1.66 11.79
C THR A 132 -7.87 1.17 12.67
N VAL A 133 -7.47 -0.10 12.57
CA VAL A 133 -6.44 -0.68 13.46
C VAL A 133 -5.10 0.05 13.34
N PHE A 134 -4.74 0.52 12.16
CA PHE A 134 -3.49 1.23 11.93
C PHE A 134 -3.46 2.64 12.55
N ASP A 135 -4.61 3.25 12.80
CA ASP A 135 -4.71 4.49 13.56
C ASP A 135 -4.44 4.27 15.05
N GLN A 136 -4.69 3.05 15.56
CA GLN A 136 -4.59 2.68 16.96
C GLN A 136 -3.20 2.13 17.37
N LYS A 137 -2.19 2.34 16.56
CA LYS A 137 -0.82 1.83 16.80
C LYS A 137 -0.17 2.31 18.11
N HIS A 138 -0.66 3.38 18.71
CA HIS A 138 -0.22 3.82 20.04
C HIS A 138 -0.53 2.79 21.16
N LEU A 139 -1.50 1.88 20.91
CA LEU A 139 -1.85 0.75 21.80
C LEU A 139 -1.19 -0.56 21.36
N LEU A 140 -0.63 -0.59 20.16
CA LEU A 140 -0.07 -1.77 19.53
C LEU A 140 1.41 -1.55 19.23
N MET A 141 2.16 -2.63 19.03
CA MET A 141 3.52 -2.52 18.52
C MET A 141 3.49 -2.07 17.06
N SER A 142 4.52 -1.37 16.61
CA SER A 142 4.74 -1.13 15.18
C SER A 142 4.93 -2.48 14.48
N LEU A 143 4.11 -2.74 13.47
CA LEU A 143 4.07 -4.00 12.72
C LEU A 143 4.52 -3.82 11.27
N PHE A 144 4.84 -2.57 10.87
CA PHE A 144 5.24 -2.20 9.54
C PHE A 144 6.69 -1.79 9.45
N GLY A 145 7.33 -2.25 8.38
CA GLY A 145 8.48 -1.61 7.79
C GLY A 145 8.08 -1.07 6.42
N CYS A 146 8.67 -0.01 5.98
CA CYS A 146 8.49 0.49 4.62
C CYS A 146 9.75 1.23 4.19
N SER A 147 10.05 1.18 2.89
CA SER A 147 11.10 1.98 2.28
C SER A 147 10.54 2.59 1.00
N ALA A 148 10.82 3.85 0.74
CA ALA A 148 10.38 4.47 -0.50
C ALA A 148 11.37 5.52 -1.00
N VAL A 149 11.39 5.70 -2.31
CA VAL A 149 12.22 6.69 -3.00
C VAL A 149 11.44 7.32 -4.15
N ILE A 150 11.52 8.64 -4.27
CA ILE A 150 11.11 9.39 -5.45
C ILE A 150 12.37 9.83 -6.15
N VAL A 151 12.41 9.68 -7.46
CA VAL A 151 13.45 10.18 -8.36
C VAL A 151 12.81 11.27 -9.19
N ASP A 152 13.27 12.49 -9.02
CA ASP A 152 12.77 13.64 -9.77
C ASP A 152 13.18 13.56 -11.26
N LYS A 153 12.40 14.21 -12.12
CA LYS A 153 12.60 14.17 -13.59
C LYS A 153 14.03 14.48 -14.02
N ASP A 154 14.69 15.45 -13.36
CA ASP A 154 16.04 15.90 -13.73
C ASP A 154 17.14 14.90 -13.34
N ARG A 155 16.83 13.98 -12.42
CA ARG A 155 17.69 12.89 -11.99
C ARG A 155 17.33 11.56 -12.66
N SER A 156 16.12 11.46 -13.20
CA SER A 156 15.64 10.26 -13.88
C SER A 156 16.30 10.06 -15.24
N SER A 157 16.68 8.82 -15.55
CA SER A 157 17.20 8.45 -16.87
C SER A 157 16.15 8.54 -17.98
N THR A 158 14.85 8.60 -17.60
CA THR A 158 13.73 8.75 -18.54
C THR A 158 13.26 10.19 -18.71
N GLY A 159 13.81 11.13 -17.94
CA GLY A 159 13.34 12.51 -17.88
C GLY A 159 11.93 12.67 -17.27
N GLN A 160 11.42 11.62 -16.60
CA GLN A 160 10.12 11.63 -15.94
C GLN A 160 10.29 11.19 -14.48
N THR A 161 9.42 11.68 -13.61
CA THR A 161 9.43 11.31 -12.19
C THR A 161 9.12 9.83 -12.02
N ILE A 162 9.87 9.16 -11.15
CA ILE A 162 9.66 7.75 -10.75
C ILE A 162 9.43 7.72 -9.24
N PHE A 163 8.40 7.02 -8.81
CA PHE A 163 8.13 6.81 -7.38
C PHE A 163 8.08 5.33 -7.06
N ALA A 164 8.87 4.88 -6.10
CA ALA A 164 8.96 3.48 -5.74
C ALA A 164 8.89 3.23 -4.24
N ARG A 165 8.35 2.07 -3.85
CA ARG A 165 8.27 1.66 -2.45
C ARG A 165 8.30 0.15 -2.26
N ASN A 166 8.80 -0.30 -1.11
CA ASN A 166 8.51 -1.59 -0.49
C ASN A 166 7.46 -1.41 0.62
N MET A 167 6.47 -2.28 0.65
CA MET A 167 5.56 -2.48 1.77
C MET A 167 6.00 -3.71 2.54
N ASP A 168 6.52 -3.49 3.74
CA ASP A 168 6.97 -4.55 4.62
C ASP A 168 5.96 -4.73 5.76
N TYR A 169 5.49 -5.95 5.97
CA TYR A 169 4.51 -6.26 7.00
C TYR A 169 4.58 -7.74 7.38
N MET A 170 4.22 -8.06 8.62
CA MET A 170 4.16 -9.45 9.07
C MET A 170 2.95 -10.16 8.46
N GLY A 171 3.16 -10.78 7.31
CA GLY A 171 2.08 -11.34 6.47
C GLY A 171 1.61 -12.75 6.85
N LEU A 172 2.08 -13.33 7.95
CA LEU A 172 1.78 -14.71 8.39
C LEU A 172 1.92 -15.77 7.27
N GLY A 173 2.76 -15.48 6.27
CA GLY A 173 3.04 -16.36 5.14
C GLY A 173 1.97 -16.41 4.05
N TYR A 174 0.84 -15.70 4.20
CA TYR A 174 -0.27 -15.76 3.25
C TYR A 174 -0.87 -14.43 2.81
N LEU A 175 -0.67 -13.32 3.57
CA LEU A 175 -1.33 -12.03 3.29
C LEU A 175 -1.07 -11.53 1.88
N GLN A 176 0.14 -11.71 1.35
CA GLN A 176 0.52 -11.30 0.00
C GLN A 176 -0.36 -11.93 -1.10
N GLN A 177 -0.93 -13.13 -0.88
CA GLN A 177 -1.84 -13.81 -1.82
C GLN A 177 -3.17 -13.07 -1.99
N TYR A 178 -3.45 -12.12 -1.11
CA TYR A 178 -4.63 -11.26 -1.14
C TYR A 178 -4.33 -9.86 -1.67
N THR A 179 -3.16 -9.64 -2.28
CA THR A 179 -2.88 -8.37 -2.97
C THR A 179 -3.93 -8.13 -4.03
N LEU A 180 -4.56 -6.95 -3.98
CA LEU A 180 -5.63 -6.55 -4.86
C LEU A 180 -5.41 -5.11 -5.33
N ILE A 181 -5.55 -4.87 -6.63
CA ILE A 181 -5.69 -3.51 -7.16
C ILE A 181 -7.18 -3.22 -7.25
N THR A 182 -7.63 -2.12 -6.63
CA THR A 182 -9.00 -1.65 -6.76
C THR A 182 -9.01 -0.32 -7.52
N ILE A 183 -9.69 -0.30 -8.65
CA ILE A 183 -9.97 0.90 -9.45
C ILE A 183 -11.29 1.49 -8.96
N TYR A 184 -11.28 2.74 -8.55
CA TYR A 184 -12.45 3.49 -8.13
C TYR A 184 -12.80 4.54 -9.19
N GLN A 185 -14.06 4.53 -9.65
CA GLN A 185 -14.60 5.46 -10.65
C GLN A 185 -15.90 6.09 -10.12
N GLN A 186 -15.77 7.05 -9.21
CA GLN A 186 -16.91 7.78 -8.66
C GLN A 186 -17.20 9.03 -9.50
N PRO A 187 -18.46 9.28 -9.94
CA PRO A 187 -18.82 10.52 -10.63
C PRO A 187 -18.44 11.78 -9.84
N GLY A 188 -17.82 12.75 -10.51
CA GLY A 188 -17.38 14.02 -9.89
C GLY A 188 -16.11 13.93 -9.04
N LYS A 189 -15.45 12.77 -8.99
CA LYS A 189 -14.15 12.55 -8.37
C LYS A 189 -13.14 12.08 -9.39
N LYS A 190 -11.86 12.20 -9.07
CA LYS A 190 -10.79 11.57 -9.85
C LYS A 190 -10.88 10.06 -9.73
N ALA A 191 -10.72 9.37 -10.85
CA ALA A 191 -10.53 7.93 -10.83
C ALA A 191 -9.14 7.59 -10.26
N PHE A 192 -9.05 6.53 -9.47
CA PHE A 192 -7.77 6.12 -8.90
C PHE A 192 -7.66 4.60 -8.75
N ALA A 193 -6.41 4.13 -8.73
CA ALA A 193 -6.04 2.77 -8.39
C ALA A 193 -5.50 2.72 -6.95
N SER A 194 -6.09 1.88 -6.11
CA SER A 194 -5.59 1.53 -4.78
C SER A 194 -4.90 0.17 -4.84
N ILE A 195 -3.68 0.06 -4.35
CA ILE A 195 -2.97 -1.19 -4.21
C ILE A 195 -3.00 -1.57 -2.72
N GLY A 196 -3.72 -2.61 -2.39
CA GLY A 196 -3.99 -3.00 -1.01
C GLY A 196 -4.56 -4.40 -0.89
N PHE A 197 -5.59 -4.55 -0.07
CA PHE A 197 -6.19 -5.82 0.30
C PHE A 197 -7.71 -5.72 0.34
N PRO A 198 -8.44 -6.84 0.13
CA PRO A 198 -9.90 -6.86 0.23
C PRO A 198 -10.40 -6.48 1.64
N GLY A 199 -11.55 -5.82 1.69
CA GLY A 199 -12.18 -5.37 2.93
C GLY A 199 -11.68 -4.03 3.46
N THR A 200 -10.59 -3.47 2.90
CA THR A 200 -10.14 -2.11 3.22
C THR A 200 -10.73 -1.09 2.24
N ILE A 201 -11.39 -0.06 2.78
CA ILE A 201 -11.97 1.05 1.99
C ILE A 201 -11.04 2.27 1.90
N GLY A 202 -10.00 2.31 2.71
CA GLY A 202 -8.94 3.32 2.65
C GLY A 202 -7.81 2.96 1.69
N VAL A 203 -6.80 3.81 1.55
CA VAL A 203 -5.69 3.64 0.62
C VAL A 203 -4.35 3.56 1.35
N ILE A 204 -3.60 2.48 1.11
CA ILE A 204 -2.21 2.31 1.62
C ILE A 204 -1.21 2.84 0.58
N SER A 205 -1.43 2.51 -0.68
CA SER A 205 -0.65 2.97 -1.83
C SER A 205 -1.59 3.15 -3.02
N GLY A 206 -1.36 4.12 -3.86
CA GLY A 206 -2.22 4.34 -5.01
C GLY A 206 -1.73 5.44 -5.94
N ILE A 207 -2.43 5.54 -7.07
CA ILE A 207 -2.23 6.57 -8.09
C ILE A 207 -3.57 6.96 -8.69
N ASN A 208 -3.79 8.26 -8.97
CA ASN A 208 -4.99 8.73 -9.63
C ASN A 208 -4.76 9.09 -11.10
N ASP A 209 -5.83 9.45 -11.80
CA ASP A 209 -5.86 9.81 -13.23
C ASP A 209 -5.02 11.05 -13.57
N ALA A 210 -4.70 11.91 -12.61
CA ALA A 210 -3.79 13.05 -12.78
C ALA A 210 -2.31 12.64 -12.63
N GLY A 211 -2.02 11.41 -12.22
CA GLY A 211 -0.68 10.90 -11.92
C GLY A 211 -0.23 11.16 -10.49
N LEU A 212 -1.07 11.74 -9.62
CA LEU A 212 -0.73 11.86 -8.21
C LEU A 212 -0.64 10.48 -7.58
N SER A 213 0.53 10.12 -7.10
CA SER A 213 0.84 8.81 -6.51
C SER A 213 1.18 8.96 -5.04
N ILE A 214 0.73 8.01 -4.22
CA ILE A 214 0.93 8.06 -2.77
C ILE A 214 1.38 6.72 -2.20
N ALA A 215 2.10 6.79 -1.09
CA ALA A 215 2.39 5.63 -0.24
C ALA A 215 2.41 6.03 1.24
N SER A 216 1.76 5.21 2.06
CA SER A 216 1.83 5.28 3.51
C SER A 216 3.12 4.63 4.01
N LEU A 217 3.83 5.29 4.92
CA LEU A 217 4.93 4.68 5.66
C LEU A 217 4.69 4.93 7.15
N GLU A 218 4.65 3.86 7.92
CA GLU A 218 4.41 3.95 9.35
C GLU A 218 5.58 4.65 10.06
N THR A 219 5.26 5.45 11.08
CA THR A 219 6.22 5.93 12.06
C THR A 219 5.64 5.78 13.46
N THR A 220 6.50 5.71 14.47
CA THR A 220 6.11 5.56 15.87
C THR A 220 6.45 6.81 16.66
N GLY A 221 5.52 7.21 17.49
CA GLY A 221 5.74 8.29 18.44
C GLY A 221 5.56 9.69 17.87
N SER A 222 5.50 10.64 18.79
CA SER A 222 5.45 12.08 18.55
C SER A 222 6.32 12.75 19.60
N PRO A 223 7.13 13.76 19.24
CA PRO A 223 7.75 14.62 20.25
C PRO A 223 6.68 15.24 21.12
N LYS A 224 6.91 15.43 22.41
CA LYS A 224 5.94 16.03 23.35
C LYS A 224 5.45 17.39 22.85
N GLU A 225 6.33 18.17 22.25
CA GLU A 225 6.08 19.51 21.71
C GLU A 225 5.19 19.48 20.46
N ALA A 226 5.05 18.34 19.80
CA ALA A 226 4.20 18.14 18.63
C ALA A 226 2.85 17.50 18.99
N GLY A 227 2.49 17.49 20.27
CA GLY A 227 1.22 16.99 20.78
C GLY A 227 1.12 15.46 20.93
N PRO A 228 -0.07 14.95 21.27
CA PRO A 228 -0.27 13.54 21.50
C PRO A 228 -0.08 12.73 20.22
N PRO A 229 0.36 11.45 20.32
CA PRO A 229 0.57 10.58 19.15
C PRO A 229 -0.74 10.08 18.53
N PHE A 230 -1.88 10.31 19.17
CA PHE A 230 -3.20 9.87 18.74
C PHE A 230 -4.29 10.87 19.11
N ASP A 231 -5.22 11.10 18.18
CA ASP A 231 -6.44 11.90 18.38
C ASP A 231 -7.65 11.12 17.84
N PRO A 232 -8.58 10.65 18.69
CA PRO A 232 -9.76 9.91 18.26
C PRO A 232 -10.79 10.76 17.49
N GLU A 233 -10.66 12.09 17.50
CA GLU A 233 -11.53 13.01 16.77
C GLU A 233 -11.04 13.27 15.33
N GLY A 234 -9.92 12.68 14.94
CA GLY A 234 -9.39 12.78 13.59
C GLY A 234 -10.08 11.83 12.60
N ILE A 235 -9.93 12.14 11.32
CA ILE A 235 -10.32 11.22 10.23
C ILE A 235 -9.23 10.15 10.13
N PRO A 236 -9.59 8.83 10.10
CA PRO A 236 -8.61 7.76 9.88
C PRO A 236 -7.72 8.02 8.68
N PHE A 237 -6.41 7.83 8.85
CA PHE A 237 -5.43 8.32 7.88
C PHE A 237 -5.56 7.68 6.50
N LEU A 238 -5.93 6.40 6.41
CA LEU A 238 -6.14 5.73 5.12
C LEU A 238 -7.31 6.35 4.34
N LEU A 239 -8.31 6.91 5.02
CA LEU A 239 -9.42 7.62 4.40
C LEU A 239 -9.00 9.04 3.96
N ASN A 240 -8.13 9.72 4.71
CA ASN A 240 -7.52 10.96 4.24
C ASN A 240 -6.70 10.75 2.98
N TYR A 241 -5.95 9.64 2.89
CA TYR A 241 -5.17 9.29 1.71
C TYR A 241 -6.04 8.97 0.49
N ARG A 242 -7.17 8.31 0.73
CA ARG A 242 -8.17 8.09 -0.31
C ARG A 242 -8.73 9.43 -0.83
N ARG A 243 -9.10 10.35 0.06
CA ARG A 243 -9.57 11.68 -0.34
C ARG A 243 -8.52 12.46 -1.14
N ILE A 244 -7.25 12.34 -0.79
CA ILE A 244 -6.15 12.94 -1.57
C ILE A 244 -6.17 12.42 -3.01
N LEU A 245 -6.33 11.12 -3.22
CA LEU A 245 -6.43 10.57 -4.58
C LEU A 245 -7.73 10.95 -5.30
N GLU A 246 -8.84 11.09 -4.59
CA GLU A 246 -10.13 11.50 -5.13
C GLU A 246 -10.19 12.99 -5.52
N GLU A 247 -9.43 13.86 -4.84
CA GLU A 247 -9.65 15.31 -4.88
C GLU A 247 -8.44 16.12 -5.32
N CYS A 248 -7.20 15.60 -5.18
CA CYS A 248 -5.97 16.32 -5.49
C CYS A 248 -5.34 15.86 -6.81
N SER A 249 -4.59 16.76 -7.46
CA SER A 249 -3.82 16.50 -8.68
C SER A 249 -2.32 16.68 -8.47
N THR A 250 -1.92 17.40 -7.43
CA THR A 250 -0.54 17.81 -7.19
C THR A 250 -0.10 17.53 -5.76
N VAL A 251 1.22 17.45 -5.57
CA VAL A 251 1.86 17.34 -4.24
C VAL A 251 1.44 18.50 -3.33
N GLU A 252 1.31 19.70 -3.87
CA GLU A 252 0.93 20.87 -3.07
C GLU A 252 -0.54 20.80 -2.61
N GLU A 253 -1.46 20.41 -3.49
CA GLU A 253 -2.87 20.19 -3.11
C GLU A 253 -3.00 19.10 -2.03
N ALA A 254 -2.24 18.01 -2.15
CA ALA A 254 -2.21 16.95 -1.12
C ALA A 254 -1.69 17.46 0.23
N TYR A 255 -0.63 18.30 0.23
CA TYR A 255 -0.11 18.94 1.43
C TYR A 255 -1.13 19.86 2.08
N GLN A 256 -1.79 20.72 1.30
CA GLN A 256 -2.81 21.64 1.80
C GLN A 256 -4.01 20.89 2.39
N MET A 257 -4.49 19.86 1.69
CA MET A 257 -5.58 19.03 2.18
C MET A 257 -5.21 18.35 3.50
N LEU A 258 -4.06 17.65 3.55
CA LEU A 258 -3.64 16.95 4.76
C LEU A 258 -3.43 17.92 5.94
N SER A 259 -2.97 19.15 5.66
CA SER A 259 -2.78 20.19 6.68
C SER A 259 -4.09 20.75 7.22
N SER A 260 -5.15 20.77 6.42
CA SER A 260 -6.45 21.34 6.79
C SER A 260 -7.37 20.38 7.56
N VAL A 261 -7.13 19.07 7.52
CA VAL A 261 -7.99 18.08 8.17
C VAL A 261 -7.48 17.70 9.57
N LYS A 262 -8.38 17.23 10.43
CA LYS A 262 -7.99 16.56 11.68
C LYS A 262 -7.41 15.18 11.36
N ARG A 263 -6.27 14.87 11.93
CA ARG A 263 -5.52 13.62 11.74
C ARG A 263 -5.53 12.81 13.03
N THR A 264 -5.61 11.50 12.88
CA THR A 264 -5.71 10.56 14.01
C THR A 264 -4.37 10.22 14.65
N THR A 265 -3.31 10.08 13.85
CA THR A 265 -2.05 9.45 14.30
C THR A 265 -0.83 10.08 13.66
N CYS A 266 0.34 9.72 14.16
CA CYS A 266 1.62 10.08 13.55
C CYS A 266 1.90 9.19 12.35
N GLN A 267 2.31 9.75 11.21
CA GLN A 267 2.54 8.97 10.00
C GLN A 267 3.42 9.72 9.00
N HIS A 268 3.92 9.01 7.99
CA HIS A 268 4.43 9.59 6.77
C HIS A 268 3.44 9.34 5.62
N LEU A 269 3.17 10.36 4.84
CA LEU A 269 2.65 10.22 3.49
C LEU A 269 3.73 10.62 2.51
N MET A 270 4.22 9.68 1.75
CA MET A 270 5.04 9.99 0.59
C MET A 270 4.12 10.25 -0.59
N VAL A 271 4.29 11.41 -1.22
CA VAL A 271 3.42 11.88 -2.30
C VAL A 271 4.25 12.38 -3.45
N CYS A 272 3.82 12.04 -4.69
CA CYS A 272 4.56 12.31 -5.91
C CYS A 272 3.61 12.62 -7.05
N ASP A 273 3.91 13.60 -7.86
CA ASP A 273 3.26 13.89 -9.14
C ASP A 273 4.28 13.89 -10.29
N LYS A 274 3.86 14.25 -11.48
CA LYS A 274 4.73 14.31 -12.66
C LYS A 274 5.89 15.32 -12.58
N ASN A 275 5.87 16.22 -11.59
CA ASN A 275 6.87 17.27 -11.41
C ASN A 275 7.89 16.99 -10.31
N GLY A 276 7.65 15.96 -9.49
CA GLY A 276 8.50 15.58 -8.36
C GLY A 276 7.67 15.11 -7.15
N GLY A 277 8.28 15.05 -5.98
CA GLY A 277 7.58 14.59 -4.82
C GLY A 277 8.10 15.11 -3.48
N ALA A 278 7.42 14.72 -2.41
CA ALA A 278 7.73 15.07 -1.04
C ALA A 278 7.34 13.97 -0.06
N VAL A 279 7.90 14.03 1.13
CA VAL A 279 7.40 13.32 2.32
C VAL A 279 6.64 14.31 3.18
N LEU A 280 5.39 14.00 3.49
CA LEU A 280 4.62 14.71 4.50
C LEU A 280 4.78 13.94 5.82
N GLU A 281 5.65 14.44 6.68
CA GLU A 281 5.84 13.94 8.04
C GLU A 281 4.80 14.60 8.93
N TYR A 282 3.97 13.83 9.65
CA TYR A 282 2.92 14.46 10.42
C TYR A 282 2.56 13.76 11.72
N THR A 283 1.96 14.55 12.60
CA THR A 283 1.29 14.15 13.85
C THR A 283 -0.17 14.57 13.77
N PRO A 284 -1.01 14.26 14.76
CA PRO A 284 -2.38 14.79 14.80
C PRO A 284 -2.45 16.32 14.67
N THR A 285 -1.44 17.03 15.16
CA THR A 285 -1.46 18.51 15.26
C THR A 285 -0.57 19.23 14.25
N LYS A 286 0.39 18.56 13.63
CA LYS A 286 1.42 19.20 12.80
C LYS A 286 1.67 18.42 11.51
N VAL A 287 1.95 19.12 10.41
CA VAL A 287 2.40 18.55 9.13
C VAL A 287 3.65 19.28 8.67
N ILE A 288 4.71 18.55 8.38
CA ILE A 288 5.97 19.06 7.83
C ILE A 288 6.14 18.48 6.42
N LYS A 289 6.27 19.35 5.43
CA LYS A 289 6.60 18.95 4.06
C LYS A 289 8.11 18.93 3.88
N ARG A 290 8.68 17.75 3.64
CA ARG A 290 10.09 17.54 3.37
C ARG A 290 10.29 17.19 1.89
N THR A 291 11.02 18.00 1.19
CA THR A 291 11.46 17.72 -0.18
C THR A 291 12.74 16.90 -0.20
N GLY A 292 13.07 16.34 -1.34
CA GLY A 292 14.32 15.61 -1.54
C GLY A 292 15.55 16.50 -1.67
N ASP A 293 16.68 15.85 -1.78
CA ASP A 293 17.99 16.44 -2.09
C ASP A 293 18.61 15.72 -3.31
N HIS A 294 19.44 16.42 -4.06
CA HIS A 294 20.11 15.86 -5.24
C HIS A 294 19.18 15.10 -6.20
N GLY A 295 17.94 15.58 -6.37
CA GLY A 295 16.94 14.99 -7.27
C GLY A 295 16.36 13.68 -6.79
N THR A 296 16.45 13.36 -5.49
CA THR A 296 15.80 12.18 -4.89
C THR A 296 15.19 12.50 -3.55
N CYS A 297 14.02 11.92 -3.25
CA CYS A 297 13.38 12.04 -1.95
C CYS A 297 13.20 10.63 -1.35
N ARG A 298 13.70 10.40 -0.15
CA ARG A 298 13.76 9.08 0.49
C ARG A 298 13.00 9.06 1.80
N CYS A 299 12.40 7.93 2.13
CA CYS A 299 11.66 7.75 3.38
C CYS A 299 11.72 6.30 3.85
N THR A 300 11.82 6.14 5.16
CA THR A 300 11.61 4.88 5.89
C THR A 300 10.67 5.13 7.08
N ASN A 301 10.85 4.50 8.23
CA ASN A 301 9.88 4.52 9.33
C ASN A 301 10.29 5.40 10.53
N HIS A 302 10.98 6.51 10.29
CA HIS A 302 11.31 7.47 11.34
C HIS A 302 11.30 8.90 10.83
N PHE A 303 10.90 9.83 11.67
CA PHE A 303 10.94 11.25 11.36
C PHE A 303 12.38 11.75 11.28
N ILE A 304 12.68 12.55 10.27
CA ILE A 304 13.99 13.19 10.09
C ILE A 304 13.92 14.72 10.07
N SER A 305 12.71 15.32 9.93
CA SER A 305 12.56 16.77 10.12
C SER A 305 12.97 17.17 11.53
N ASN A 306 13.60 18.34 11.67
CA ASN A 306 14.11 18.79 12.97
C ASN A 306 13.00 18.94 14.02
N GLU A 307 11.79 19.27 13.56
CA GLU A 307 10.61 19.49 14.38
C GLU A 307 9.97 18.21 14.93
N LEU A 308 10.18 17.09 14.27
CA LEU A 308 9.49 15.83 14.60
C LEU A 308 10.43 14.68 14.95
N LYS A 309 11.74 14.79 14.69
CA LYS A 309 12.68 13.69 14.91
C LYS A 309 12.74 13.26 16.37
N LEU A 310 12.82 11.96 16.58
CA LEU A 310 12.99 11.30 17.86
C LEU A 310 14.16 10.33 17.79
N PRO A 311 14.75 9.96 18.95
CA PRO A 311 15.65 8.82 19.00
C PRO A 311 14.93 7.57 18.46
N VAL A 312 15.57 6.87 17.53
CA VAL A 312 15.01 5.68 16.91
C VAL A 312 15.51 4.46 17.67
N PRO A 313 14.62 3.71 18.34
CA PRO A 313 15.01 2.45 18.97
C PRO A 313 15.39 1.41 17.91
N LYS A 314 16.38 0.60 18.20
CA LYS A 314 16.68 -0.58 17.37
C LYS A 314 15.47 -1.52 17.40
N ASN A 315 15.00 -1.89 16.22
CA ASN A 315 13.89 -2.84 16.07
C ASN A 315 14.13 -3.77 14.86
N ILE A 316 13.24 -4.74 14.69
CA ILE A 316 13.31 -5.73 13.62
C ILE A 316 13.20 -5.13 12.20
N PHE A 317 12.65 -3.93 12.07
CA PHE A 317 12.44 -3.29 10.77
C PHE A 317 13.62 -2.43 10.31
N THR A 318 14.72 -2.35 11.06
CA THR A 318 16.01 -1.77 10.64
C THR A 318 15.88 -0.44 9.88
N THR A 319 14.99 0.45 10.37
CA THR A 319 14.61 1.68 9.64
C THR A 319 15.81 2.59 9.31
N ILE A 320 16.81 2.66 10.22
CA ILE A 320 18.05 3.45 10.02
C ILE A 320 18.92 2.80 8.93
N ASP A 321 19.11 1.48 8.99
CA ASP A 321 19.97 0.77 8.03
C ASP A 321 19.37 0.81 6.62
N ARG A 322 18.02 0.73 6.51
CA ARG A 322 17.33 0.88 5.24
C ARG A 322 17.42 2.29 4.68
N MET A 323 17.37 3.33 5.53
CA MET A 323 17.61 4.71 5.10
C MET A 323 19.04 4.86 4.58
N ALA A 324 20.04 4.40 5.34
CA ALA A 324 21.43 4.42 4.90
C ALA A 324 21.65 3.67 3.57
N GLY A 325 20.95 2.53 3.39
CA GLY A 325 20.95 1.79 2.12
C GLY A 325 20.39 2.58 0.96
N LEU A 326 19.29 3.33 1.17
CA LEU A 326 18.73 4.23 0.15
C LEU A 326 19.66 5.42 -0.12
N ASP A 327 20.28 6.00 0.92
CA ASP A 327 21.23 7.11 0.77
C ASP A 327 22.42 6.69 -0.08
N GLU A 328 22.99 5.50 0.18
CA GLU A 328 24.07 4.94 -0.64
C GLU A 328 23.65 4.71 -2.10
N CYS A 329 22.44 4.16 -2.34
CA CYS A 329 21.91 3.96 -3.68
C CYS A 329 21.70 5.27 -4.45
N CYS A 330 21.28 6.33 -3.76
CA CYS A 330 21.00 7.64 -4.34
C CYS A 330 22.23 8.57 -4.38
N ALA A 331 23.38 8.14 -3.87
CA ALA A 331 24.59 8.94 -3.86
C ALA A 331 25.06 9.28 -5.30
N GLY A 332 25.81 10.39 -5.42
CA GLY A 332 26.34 10.85 -6.70
C GLY A 332 25.30 11.52 -7.60
N THR A 333 25.58 11.57 -8.91
CA THR A 333 24.78 12.30 -9.91
C THR A 333 24.36 11.45 -11.10
N HIS A 334 24.59 10.12 -11.08
CA HIS A 334 24.20 9.23 -12.17
C HIS A 334 22.69 9.24 -12.38
N PRO A 335 22.20 9.16 -13.62
CA PRO A 335 20.79 9.04 -13.90
C PRO A 335 20.21 7.74 -13.31
N ILE A 336 19.00 7.80 -12.77
CA ILE A 336 18.32 6.68 -12.11
C ILE A 336 17.08 6.31 -12.92
N GLY A 337 16.97 5.07 -13.37
CA GLY A 337 15.81 4.55 -14.07
C GLY A 337 15.05 3.49 -13.27
N VAL A 338 14.04 2.90 -13.89
CA VAL A 338 13.23 1.83 -13.28
C VAL A 338 14.10 0.61 -12.90
N GLY A 339 15.14 0.29 -13.68
CA GLY A 339 16.05 -0.82 -13.39
C GLY A 339 16.84 -0.60 -12.09
N GLU A 340 17.43 0.58 -11.93
CA GLU A 340 18.18 0.98 -10.74
C GLU A 340 17.26 1.00 -9.51
N VAL A 341 16.06 1.55 -9.65
CA VAL A 341 15.07 1.61 -8.56
C VAL A 341 14.66 0.21 -8.09
N LYS A 342 14.49 -0.77 -8.99
CA LYS A 342 14.27 -2.19 -8.61
C LYS A 342 15.41 -2.72 -7.74
N THR A 343 16.65 -2.42 -8.13
CA THR A 343 17.85 -2.81 -7.36
C THR A 343 17.85 -2.14 -5.98
N TYR A 344 17.45 -0.86 -5.89
CA TYR A 344 17.38 -0.13 -4.62
C TYR A 344 16.34 -0.76 -3.68
N LEU A 345 15.13 -1.04 -4.19
CA LEU A 345 14.11 -1.74 -3.42
C LEU A 345 14.60 -3.12 -2.93
N ASN A 346 15.34 -3.84 -3.78
CA ASN A 346 15.90 -5.14 -3.41
C ASN A 346 17.03 -5.02 -2.37
N LYS A 347 17.79 -3.93 -2.35
CA LYS A 347 18.84 -3.68 -1.33
C LYS A 347 18.24 -3.44 0.06
N VAL A 348 17.08 -2.83 0.14
CA VAL A 348 16.45 -2.42 1.41
C VAL A 348 15.23 -3.25 1.81
N HIS A 349 15.08 -4.46 1.25
CA HIS A 349 13.97 -5.35 1.59
C HIS A 349 14.06 -5.91 3.02
N GLN A 350 12.94 -6.39 3.54
CA GLN A 350 12.81 -7.03 4.86
C GLN A 350 12.50 -8.53 4.74
N LYS A 351 13.20 -9.20 3.81
CA LYS A 351 13.02 -10.62 3.52
C LYS A 351 11.55 -10.94 3.20
N GLU A 352 11.03 -12.05 3.75
CA GLU A 352 9.64 -12.49 3.56
C GLU A 352 8.57 -11.47 4.03
N MET A 353 8.95 -10.50 4.85
CA MET A 353 8.06 -9.42 5.26
C MET A 353 7.84 -8.37 4.17
N THR A 354 8.69 -8.29 3.14
CA THR A 354 8.46 -7.40 2.00
C THR A 354 7.38 -8.02 1.09
N LEU A 355 6.12 -7.65 1.36
CA LEU A 355 4.95 -8.26 0.73
C LEU A 355 4.70 -7.74 -0.68
N GLN A 356 4.90 -6.44 -0.89
CA GLN A 356 4.64 -5.74 -2.16
C GLN A 356 5.77 -4.76 -2.46
N SER A 357 6.26 -4.77 -3.69
CA SER A 357 7.17 -3.77 -4.24
C SER A 357 6.51 -3.10 -5.43
N MET A 358 6.45 -1.78 -5.42
CA MET A 358 5.73 -0.97 -6.40
C MET A 358 6.63 0.11 -6.97
N ILE A 359 6.49 0.35 -8.29
CA ILE A 359 7.09 1.51 -8.94
C ILE A 359 6.00 2.18 -9.77
N PHE A 360 5.72 3.42 -9.47
CA PHE A 360 4.79 4.27 -10.20
C PHE A 360 5.55 5.18 -11.16
N GLU A 361 5.04 5.29 -12.36
CA GLU A 361 5.45 6.27 -13.35
C GLU A 361 4.30 7.28 -13.54
N PRO A 362 4.27 8.39 -12.78
CA PRO A 362 3.16 9.36 -12.75
C PRO A 362 2.72 9.88 -14.10
N SER A 363 3.66 10.16 -15.00
CA SER A 363 3.38 10.76 -16.31
C SER A 363 2.73 9.79 -17.30
N THR A 364 2.99 8.49 -17.16
CA THR A 364 2.48 7.45 -18.05
C THR A 364 1.39 6.61 -17.46
N LEU A 365 1.05 6.84 -16.17
CA LEU A 365 0.09 6.06 -15.39
C LEU A 365 0.43 4.56 -15.37
N ARG A 366 1.72 4.21 -15.35
CA ARG A 366 2.18 2.84 -15.25
C ARG A 366 2.48 2.45 -13.81
N LEU A 367 2.13 1.23 -13.49
CA LEU A 367 2.47 0.57 -12.24
C LEU A 367 3.29 -0.68 -12.54
N HIS A 368 4.48 -0.78 -11.95
CA HIS A 368 5.22 -2.03 -11.87
C HIS A 368 4.96 -2.62 -10.48
N LEU A 369 4.37 -3.79 -10.41
CA LEU A 369 4.01 -4.46 -9.16
C LEU A 369 4.68 -5.82 -9.07
N ALA A 370 5.44 -6.03 -8.02
CA ALA A 370 5.90 -7.35 -7.60
C ALA A 370 5.30 -7.71 -6.24
N VAL A 371 4.97 -8.98 -6.06
CA VAL A 371 4.33 -9.50 -4.85
C VAL A 371 5.17 -10.66 -4.32
N GLY A 372 5.43 -10.68 -3.02
CA GLY A 372 6.24 -11.70 -2.37
C GLY A 372 5.58 -13.08 -2.39
N THR A 373 6.36 -14.12 -2.16
CA THR A 373 5.87 -15.50 -2.13
C THR A 373 5.48 -15.97 -0.72
N GLY A 374 5.71 -15.14 0.31
CA GLY A 374 5.62 -15.54 1.72
C GLY A 374 6.89 -16.24 2.24
N LYS A 375 7.87 -16.47 1.38
CA LYS A 375 9.21 -16.98 1.69
C LYS A 375 10.30 -16.05 1.17
N GLU A 376 10.04 -15.46 0.01
CA GLU A 376 10.96 -14.55 -0.69
C GLU A 376 10.34 -13.15 -0.77
N PRO A 377 11.17 -12.08 -0.70
CA PRO A 377 10.70 -10.72 -0.80
C PRO A 377 10.10 -10.43 -2.17
N SER A 378 9.11 -9.53 -2.21
CA SER A 378 8.50 -9.08 -3.46
C SER A 378 9.52 -8.40 -4.39
N SER A 379 10.49 -7.67 -3.83
CA SER A 379 11.51 -6.97 -4.62
C SER A 379 12.42 -7.90 -5.43
N ALA A 380 12.53 -9.18 -5.05
CA ALA A 380 13.24 -10.21 -5.80
C ALA A 380 12.37 -10.94 -6.83
N GLN A 381 11.07 -10.67 -6.87
CA GLN A 381 10.12 -11.31 -7.80
C GLN A 381 10.01 -10.52 -9.11
N GLU A 382 9.38 -11.14 -10.10
CA GLU A 382 9.09 -10.50 -11.37
C GLU A 382 8.09 -9.34 -11.18
N TYR A 383 8.44 -8.16 -11.68
CA TYR A 383 7.55 -7.02 -11.69
C TYR A 383 6.58 -7.09 -12.87
N ARG A 384 5.29 -7.17 -12.58
CA ARG A 384 4.22 -7.10 -13.56
C ARG A 384 3.93 -5.65 -13.89
N VAL A 385 3.94 -5.30 -15.17
CA VAL A 385 3.66 -3.92 -15.62
C VAL A 385 2.18 -3.81 -15.97
N LEU A 386 1.50 -2.85 -15.35
CA LEU A 386 0.12 -2.52 -15.64
C LEU A 386 0.04 -1.09 -16.20
N ASP A 387 -0.61 -0.95 -17.35
CA ASP A 387 -1.02 0.35 -17.88
C ASP A 387 -2.37 0.71 -17.23
N LEU A 388 -2.33 1.63 -16.27
CA LEU A 388 -3.52 2.07 -15.54
C LEU A 388 -4.31 3.14 -16.30
N GLY A 389 -3.70 3.82 -17.27
CA GLY A 389 -4.33 4.90 -18.01
C GLY A 389 -5.69 4.54 -18.63
N PRO A 390 -5.83 3.41 -19.33
CA PRO A 390 -7.13 2.96 -19.84
C PRO A 390 -8.14 2.57 -18.75
N MET A 391 -7.67 2.16 -17.56
CA MET A 391 -8.52 1.72 -16.45
C MET A 391 -9.04 2.88 -15.61
N LEU A 392 -8.41 4.05 -15.69
CA LEU A 392 -8.74 5.27 -14.95
C LEU A 392 -9.59 6.26 -15.76
N LYS A 393 -10.06 5.86 -16.94
CA LYS A 393 -10.91 6.68 -17.84
C LYS A 393 -12.39 6.46 -17.63
#